data_7148853e225850619360975c8c0e548a
#
_entry.id   7148853e225850619360975c8c0e548a
#
_cell.length_a   1.000
_cell.length_b   1.000
_cell.length_c   1.000
_cell.angle_alpha   90.00
_cell.angle_beta   90.00
_cell.angle_gamma   90.00
#
_symmetry.space_group_name_H-M   'P 1'
#
loop_
_entity.id
_entity.type
_entity.pdbx_description
1 polymer ?
#
loop_
_entity_poly.entity_id
_entity_poly.type
_entity_poly.pdbx_seq_one_letter_code
_entity_poly.pdbx_strand_id
1 'polypeptide(L)'
;AASLGQVHRAKSLDGTELACKLQYPDMSSAVEADLRQLRIAMSLYERYDSAIKASEIYKELSARIREELDYLREGRNMTLYKMMLKNEPNVNVPNFFEDLSTERLITMSWLNGSSLLNYIATNENQEARNHVAINMFRAWYIPFYLYGIIHGDPHLGNYSITEQGNVNLMDFGCIRVFPSSFVKGVIDLYHGLRDDNEELAIEAYKTWGFENLDMETINVLNQWARFVYAPLMEDKIRSIQDTNSGAYGREVVQKVHRELRRLNGVKPPREFVLMDRAAIGLGSVFLHLKAEVNWYKIFHNLISDFDHLKLAKRQEEILIAASVPKPE
;
A
#
# COMPACT_ATOMS: atom_id res chain seq x y z
N ALA A 1 -18.85 6.43 -4.17
CA ALA A 1 -19.40 5.12 -3.83
C ALA A 1 -18.33 4.32 -3.10
N ALA A 2 -18.70 3.54 -2.11
CA ALA A 2 -17.81 2.59 -1.44
C ALA A 2 -18.08 1.18 -2.00
N SER A 3 -17.07 0.27 -1.93
CA SER A 3 -17.22 -1.09 -2.47
C SER A 3 -18.41 -1.85 -1.84
N LEU A 4 -18.58 -1.72 -0.52
CA LEU A 4 -19.60 -2.43 0.27
C LEU A 4 -20.67 -1.48 0.86
N GLY A 5 -20.80 -0.25 0.35
CA GLY A 5 -21.68 0.75 0.92
C GLY A 5 -21.82 2.00 0.07
N GLN A 6 -22.35 3.04 0.67
CA GLN A 6 -22.53 4.36 0.05
C GLN A 6 -21.96 5.44 0.98
N VAL A 7 -21.49 6.55 0.38
CA VAL A 7 -21.00 7.72 1.11
C VAL A 7 -21.94 8.89 0.90
N HIS A 8 -22.37 9.52 1.98
CA HIS A 8 -23.23 10.67 2.00
C HIS A 8 -22.51 11.87 2.62
N ARG A 9 -22.71 13.05 2.04
CA ARG A 9 -22.34 14.31 2.68
C ARG A 9 -23.43 14.72 3.65
N ALA A 10 -23.03 15.07 4.86
CA ALA A 10 -23.93 15.46 5.95
C ALA A 10 -23.40 16.70 6.68
N LYS A 11 -24.20 17.24 7.56
CA LYS A 11 -23.77 18.27 8.52
C LYS A 11 -24.18 17.84 9.92
N SER A 12 -23.28 18.04 10.88
CA SER A 12 -23.60 17.91 12.30
C SER A 12 -24.48 19.09 12.76
N LEU A 13 -25.00 18.99 13.97
CA LEU A 13 -25.87 20.04 14.54
C LEU A 13 -25.14 21.38 14.75
N ASP A 14 -23.82 21.36 14.93
CA ASP A 14 -22.97 22.54 15.03
C ASP A 14 -22.51 23.11 13.66
N GLY A 15 -22.96 22.47 12.55
CA GLY A 15 -22.65 22.91 11.20
C GLY A 15 -21.38 22.31 10.59
N THR A 16 -20.66 21.44 11.29
CA THR A 16 -19.46 20.76 10.77
C THR A 16 -19.83 19.87 9.58
N GLU A 17 -19.10 19.97 8.47
CA GLU A 17 -19.32 19.13 7.29
C GLU A 17 -18.71 17.74 7.48
N LEU A 18 -19.53 16.73 7.19
CA LEU A 18 -19.24 15.32 7.43
C LEU A 18 -19.33 14.49 6.15
N ALA A 19 -18.54 13.42 6.09
CA ALA A 19 -18.73 12.31 5.18
C ALA A 19 -19.16 11.09 6.01
N CYS A 20 -20.31 10.52 5.67
CA CYS A 20 -20.88 9.35 6.33
C CYS A 20 -20.84 8.17 5.36
N LYS A 21 -19.99 7.18 5.60
CA LYS A 21 -19.92 5.92 4.81
C LYS A 21 -20.76 4.87 5.54
N LEU A 22 -21.81 4.40 4.86
CA LEU A 22 -22.81 3.49 5.40
C LEU A 22 -22.79 2.17 4.63
N GLN A 23 -22.71 1.04 5.31
CA GLN A 23 -22.82 -0.28 4.70
C GLN A 23 -24.24 -0.54 4.17
N TYR A 24 -24.34 -1.26 3.05
CA TYR A 24 -25.63 -1.73 2.59
C TYR A 24 -26.28 -2.67 3.62
N PRO A 25 -27.63 -2.70 3.70
CA PRO A 25 -28.34 -3.65 4.53
C PRO A 25 -27.88 -5.10 4.24
N ASP A 26 -27.79 -5.92 5.31
CA ASP A 26 -27.48 -7.35 5.26
C ASP A 26 -26.11 -7.72 4.60
N MET A 27 -25.22 -6.75 4.39
CA MET A 27 -23.92 -6.98 3.75
C MET A 27 -23.11 -8.04 4.47
N SER A 28 -23.07 -8.03 5.81
CA SER A 28 -22.40 -9.04 6.61
C SER A 28 -22.93 -10.45 6.34
N SER A 29 -24.25 -10.60 6.27
CA SER A 29 -24.90 -11.90 5.98
C SER A 29 -24.62 -12.37 4.56
N ALA A 30 -24.63 -11.46 3.59
CA ALA A 30 -24.32 -11.75 2.19
C ALA A 30 -22.86 -12.23 2.05
N VAL A 31 -21.92 -11.50 2.64
CA VAL A 31 -20.50 -11.84 2.64
C VAL A 31 -20.26 -13.22 3.28
N GLU A 32 -20.88 -13.52 4.42
CA GLU A 32 -20.74 -14.84 5.05
C GLU A 32 -21.36 -15.97 4.20
N ALA A 33 -22.42 -15.68 3.42
CA ALA A 33 -22.97 -16.64 2.49
C ALA A 33 -22.00 -16.90 1.31
N ASP A 34 -21.43 -15.85 0.73
CA ASP A 34 -20.45 -15.94 -0.36
C ASP A 34 -19.16 -16.67 0.10
N LEU A 35 -18.68 -16.38 1.31
CA LEU A 35 -17.53 -17.05 1.89
C LEU A 35 -17.80 -18.55 2.11
N ARG A 36 -19.01 -18.96 2.50
CA ARG A 36 -19.36 -20.39 2.60
C ARG A 36 -19.32 -21.07 1.22
N GLN A 37 -19.85 -20.42 0.17
CA GLN A 37 -19.80 -20.96 -1.19
C GLN A 37 -18.36 -21.07 -1.68
N LEU A 38 -17.54 -20.03 -1.47
CA LEU A 38 -16.13 -20.01 -1.82
C LEU A 38 -15.36 -21.15 -1.12
N ARG A 39 -15.63 -21.40 0.17
CA ARG A 39 -15.01 -22.51 0.91
C ARG A 39 -15.31 -23.87 0.29
N ILE A 40 -16.56 -24.09 -0.14
CA ILE A 40 -16.95 -25.33 -0.81
C ILE A 40 -16.20 -25.47 -2.14
N ALA A 41 -16.20 -24.42 -2.96
CA ALA A 41 -15.50 -24.42 -4.24
C ALA A 41 -13.99 -24.69 -4.07
N MET A 42 -13.35 -24.05 -3.11
CA MET A 42 -11.92 -24.23 -2.81
C MET A 42 -11.62 -25.64 -2.27
N SER A 43 -12.49 -26.22 -1.45
CA SER A 43 -12.31 -27.58 -0.96
C SER A 43 -12.44 -28.64 -2.07
N LEU A 44 -13.29 -28.39 -3.07
CA LEU A 44 -13.40 -29.23 -4.26
C LEU A 44 -12.16 -29.09 -5.16
N TYR A 45 -11.66 -27.87 -5.33
CA TYR A 45 -10.45 -27.59 -6.10
C TYR A 45 -9.21 -28.25 -5.50
N GLU A 46 -9.04 -28.18 -4.17
CA GLU A 46 -7.92 -28.81 -3.44
C GLU A 46 -7.90 -30.33 -3.58
N ARG A 47 -9.07 -30.96 -3.77
CA ARG A 47 -9.17 -32.40 -4.08
C ARG A 47 -8.74 -32.74 -5.52
N TYR A 48 -8.91 -31.80 -6.43
CA TYR A 48 -8.53 -31.96 -7.83
C TYR A 48 -7.04 -31.66 -8.07
N ASP A 49 -6.53 -30.60 -7.41
CA ASP A 49 -5.12 -30.17 -7.48
C ASP A 49 -4.54 -29.96 -6.08
N SER A 50 -3.86 -30.98 -5.58
CA SER A 50 -3.23 -30.98 -4.26
C SER A 50 -1.98 -30.09 -4.15
N ALA A 51 -1.49 -29.53 -5.27
CA ALA A 51 -0.34 -28.62 -5.27
C ALA A 51 -0.68 -27.24 -4.69
N ILE A 52 -1.97 -26.88 -4.65
CA ILE A 52 -2.44 -25.59 -4.14
C ILE A 52 -3.13 -25.79 -2.80
N LYS A 53 -2.61 -25.17 -1.75
CA LYS A 53 -3.25 -25.13 -0.43
C LYS A 53 -4.41 -24.12 -0.43
N ALA A 54 -5.52 -24.50 -1.05
CA ALA A 54 -6.70 -23.63 -1.19
C ALA A 54 -7.29 -23.20 0.15
N SER A 55 -7.12 -24.02 1.19
CA SER A 55 -7.53 -23.71 2.56
C SER A 55 -6.79 -22.49 3.16
N GLU A 56 -5.50 -22.31 2.88
CA GLU A 56 -4.72 -21.16 3.33
C GLU A 56 -5.15 -19.88 2.58
N ILE A 57 -5.36 -19.99 1.27
CA ILE A 57 -5.88 -18.89 0.45
C ILE A 57 -7.26 -18.45 0.95
N TYR A 58 -8.13 -19.42 1.28
CA TYR A 58 -9.45 -19.12 1.83
C TYR A 58 -9.37 -18.38 3.17
N LYS A 59 -8.50 -18.82 4.10
CA LYS A 59 -8.30 -18.15 5.39
C LYS A 59 -7.91 -16.68 5.19
N GLU A 60 -6.91 -16.44 4.35
CA GLU A 60 -6.44 -15.09 4.05
C GLU A 60 -7.54 -14.22 3.43
N LEU A 61 -8.20 -14.72 2.38
CA LEU A 61 -9.24 -13.98 1.67
C LEU A 61 -10.43 -13.67 2.59
N SER A 62 -10.89 -14.67 3.38
CA SER A 62 -12.00 -14.49 4.29
C SER A 62 -11.70 -13.50 5.42
N ALA A 63 -10.47 -13.50 5.95
CA ALA A 63 -10.04 -12.50 6.92
C ALA A 63 -10.09 -11.09 6.31
N ARG A 64 -9.59 -10.93 5.09
CA ARG A 64 -9.59 -9.62 4.39
C ARG A 64 -10.99 -9.07 4.14
N ILE A 65 -11.89 -9.91 3.65
CA ILE A 65 -13.27 -9.48 3.37
C ILE A 65 -13.99 -9.08 4.67
N ARG A 66 -13.73 -9.80 5.79
CA ARG A 66 -14.28 -9.41 7.08
C ARG A 66 -13.68 -8.12 7.64
N GLU A 67 -12.39 -7.87 7.40
CA GLU A 67 -11.74 -6.62 7.75
C GLU A 67 -12.40 -5.41 7.06
N GLU A 68 -12.85 -5.54 5.80
CA GLU A 68 -13.55 -4.49 5.07
C GLU A 68 -14.95 -4.16 5.63
N LEU A 69 -15.52 -5.05 6.44
CA LEU A 69 -16.82 -4.83 7.10
C LEU A 69 -16.68 -4.11 8.44
N ASP A 70 -15.48 -3.99 9.01
CA ASP A 70 -15.25 -3.36 10.32
C ASP A 70 -14.92 -1.87 10.16
N TYR A 71 -15.95 -1.03 10.17
CA TYR A 71 -15.78 0.41 10.02
C TYR A 71 -15.18 1.10 11.26
N LEU A 72 -15.28 0.52 12.46
CA LEU A 72 -14.58 1.05 13.63
C LEU A 72 -13.07 0.81 13.50
N ARG A 73 -12.66 -0.33 12.95
CA ARG A 73 -11.27 -0.59 12.60
C ARG A 73 -10.75 0.40 11.54
N GLU A 74 -11.54 0.66 10.50
CA GLU A 74 -11.20 1.67 9.48
C GLU A 74 -11.01 3.06 10.11
N GLY A 75 -11.88 3.45 11.07
CA GLY A 75 -11.76 4.70 11.81
C GLY A 75 -10.47 4.79 12.66
N ARG A 76 -10.10 3.71 13.36
CA ARG A 76 -8.82 3.64 14.09
C ARG A 76 -7.62 3.72 13.15
N ASN A 77 -7.66 3.05 12.01
CA ASN A 77 -6.63 3.16 10.98
C ASN A 77 -6.50 4.58 10.43
N MET A 78 -7.62 5.27 10.23
CA MET A 78 -7.65 6.69 9.83
C MET A 78 -6.94 7.56 10.88
N THR A 79 -7.25 7.38 12.16
CA THR A 79 -6.59 8.06 13.26
C THR A 79 -5.08 7.79 13.27
N LEU A 80 -4.67 6.53 13.08
CA LEU A 80 -3.28 6.12 12.96
C LEU A 80 -2.57 6.87 11.82
N TYR A 81 -3.16 6.90 10.62
CA TYR A 81 -2.60 7.62 9.47
C TYR A 81 -2.48 9.11 9.72
N LYS A 82 -3.48 9.72 10.34
CA LYS A 82 -3.45 11.13 10.72
C LYS A 82 -2.29 11.44 11.67
N MET A 83 -2.02 10.56 12.63
CA MET A 83 -0.91 10.73 13.57
C MET A 83 0.44 10.58 12.88
N MET A 84 0.60 9.58 11.98
CA MET A 84 1.85 9.37 11.22
C MET A 84 2.17 10.54 10.29
N LEU A 85 1.17 11.13 9.67
CA LEU A 85 1.31 12.20 8.68
C LEU A 85 1.13 13.61 9.25
N LYS A 86 1.12 13.77 10.57
CA LYS A 86 0.90 15.07 11.24
C LYS A 86 1.87 16.18 10.83
N ASN A 87 3.08 15.82 10.38
CA ASN A 87 4.10 16.75 9.93
C ASN A 87 4.12 16.95 8.40
N GLU A 88 3.11 16.41 7.69
CA GLU A 88 2.97 16.49 6.23
C GLU A 88 1.85 17.48 5.88
N PRO A 89 2.16 18.78 5.73
CA PRO A 89 1.14 19.82 5.58
C PRO A 89 0.33 19.70 4.29
N ASN A 90 0.86 18.99 3.29
CA ASN A 90 0.23 18.81 1.99
C ASN A 90 -0.51 17.48 1.85
N VAL A 91 -0.66 16.72 2.95
CA VAL A 91 -1.42 15.47 2.98
C VAL A 91 -2.52 15.57 4.02
N ASN A 92 -3.76 15.43 3.60
CA ASN A 92 -4.92 15.53 4.46
C ASN A 92 -5.48 14.13 4.75
N VAL A 93 -5.70 13.87 6.03
CA VAL A 93 -6.42 12.69 6.53
C VAL A 93 -7.65 13.20 7.28
N PRO A 94 -8.86 12.67 7.03
CA PRO A 94 -10.06 13.11 7.73
C PRO A 94 -9.96 12.93 9.25
N ASN A 95 -10.75 13.68 10.01
CA ASN A 95 -10.99 13.38 11.41
C ASN A 95 -12.01 12.23 11.49
N PHE A 96 -11.72 11.21 12.23
CA PHE A 96 -12.67 10.17 12.61
C PHE A 96 -13.50 10.65 13.81
N PHE A 97 -14.83 10.51 13.72
CA PHE A 97 -15.76 10.83 14.81
C PHE A 97 -16.34 9.53 15.38
N GLU A 98 -15.66 8.97 16.38
CA GLU A 98 -16.02 7.67 16.97
C GLU A 98 -17.42 7.71 17.57
N ASP A 99 -17.78 8.77 18.30
CA ASP A 99 -19.10 8.96 18.92
C ASP A 99 -20.27 9.02 17.91
N LEU A 100 -19.96 9.30 16.64
CA LEU A 100 -20.91 9.35 15.53
C LEU A 100 -20.80 8.13 14.60
N SER A 101 -20.08 7.08 15.03
CA SER A 101 -19.77 5.92 14.22
C SER A 101 -20.22 4.63 14.90
N THR A 102 -20.38 3.59 14.09
CA THR A 102 -20.73 2.23 14.53
C THR A 102 -19.98 1.23 13.64
N GLU A 103 -20.09 -0.07 13.91
CA GLU A 103 -19.52 -1.11 13.06
C GLU A 103 -19.95 -1.00 11.57
N ARG A 104 -21.10 -0.36 11.28
CA ARG A 104 -21.70 -0.25 9.93
C ARG A 104 -21.82 1.18 9.41
N LEU A 105 -21.40 2.16 10.20
CA LEU A 105 -21.39 3.58 9.84
C LEU A 105 -20.07 4.18 10.30
N ILE A 106 -19.26 4.68 9.38
CA ILE A 106 -18.11 5.51 9.72
C ILE A 106 -18.42 6.97 9.39
N THR A 107 -18.24 7.83 10.36
CA THR A 107 -18.43 9.27 10.24
C THR A 107 -17.08 9.98 10.35
N MET A 108 -16.77 10.79 9.36
CA MET A 108 -15.51 11.49 9.26
C MET A 108 -15.71 12.93 8.75
N SER A 109 -14.71 13.80 8.93
CA SER A 109 -14.75 15.15 8.38
C SER A 109 -14.77 15.11 6.85
N TRP A 110 -15.56 16.01 6.23
CA TRP A 110 -15.56 16.19 4.79
C TRP A 110 -14.26 16.83 4.33
N LEU A 111 -13.63 16.26 3.29
CA LEU A 111 -12.48 16.85 2.62
C LEU A 111 -12.89 17.37 1.24
N ASN A 112 -12.62 18.66 0.99
CA ASN A 112 -12.87 19.24 -0.33
C ASN A 112 -11.74 18.90 -1.29
N GLY A 113 -12.10 18.54 -2.52
CA GLY A 113 -11.14 18.22 -3.56
C GLY A 113 -11.81 17.62 -4.79
N SER A 114 -11.07 17.57 -5.87
CA SER A 114 -11.42 16.91 -7.12
C SER A 114 -10.83 15.50 -7.13
N SER A 115 -11.51 14.52 -7.71
CA SER A 115 -10.93 13.18 -7.85
C SER A 115 -9.59 13.25 -8.58
N LEU A 116 -8.64 12.38 -8.21
CA LEU A 116 -7.31 12.37 -8.85
C LEU A 116 -7.39 12.23 -10.38
N LEU A 117 -8.30 11.41 -10.89
CA LEU A 117 -8.51 11.26 -12.33
C LEU A 117 -8.99 12.57 -12.99
N ASN A 118 -9.92 13.27 -12.36
CA ASN A 118 -10.39 14.56 -12.86
C ASN A 118 -9.27 15.63 -12.79
N TYR A 119 -8.51 15.65 -11.70
CA TYR A 119 -7.35 16.54 -11.58
C TYR A 119 -6.33 16.31 -12.69
N ILE A 120 -6.01 15.05 -12.99
CA ILE A 120 -5.08 14.69 -14.08
C ILE A 120 -5.63 15.14 -15.44
N ALA A 121 -6.93 14.97 -15.67
CA ALA A 121 -7.59 15.34 -16.93
C ALA A 121 -7.65 16.86 -17.16
N THR A 122 -7.76 17.65 -16.09
CA THR A 122 -7.99 19.11 -16.17
C THR A 122 -6.74 19.95 -15.92
N ASN A 123 -5.66 19.33 -15.39
CA ASN A 123 -4.43 20.05 -15.04
C ASN A 123 -3.27 19.58 -15.92
N GLU A 124 -2.80 20.45 -16.83
CA GLU A 124 -1.67 20.19 -17.71
C GLU A 124 -0.32 20.71 -17.17
N ASN A 125 -0.34 21.46 -16.06
CA ASN A 125 0.87 22.03 -15.46
C ASN A 125 1.77 20.94 -14.87
N GLN A 126 2.98 20.79 -15.40
CA GLN A 126 3.94 19.76 -14.98
C GLN A 126 4.39 19.95 -13.52
N GLU A 127 4.62 21.17 -13.07
CA GLU A 127 5.05 21.46 -11.69
C GLU A 127 3.95 21.10 -10.69
N ALA A 128 2.69 21.41 -11.02
CA ALA A 128 1.55 21.02 -10.19
C ALA A 128 1.39 19.50 -10.11
N ARG A 129 1.56 18.77 -11.20
CA ARG A 129 1.57 17.30 -11.22
C ARG A 129 2.73 16.72 -10.43
N ASN A 130 3.92 17.30 -10.54
CA ASN A 130 5.10 16.92 -9.77
C ASN A 130 4.88 17.14 -8.26
N HIS A 131 4.26 18.27 -7.88
CA HIS A 131 3.91 18.56 -6.50
C HIS A 131 2.97 17.49 -5.92
N VAL A 132 1.90 17.14 -6.63
CA VAL A 132 0.98 16.07 -6.21
C VAL A 132 1.71 14.72 -6.09
N ALA A 133 2.58 14.38 -7.05
CA ALA A 133 3.34 13.13 -7.02
C ALA A 133 4.28 13.04 -5.81
N ILE A 134 4.96 14.15 -5.46
CA ILE A 134 5.81 14.22 -4.26
C ILE A 134 4.97 14.00 -3.01
N ASN A 135 3.81 14.67 -2.90
CA ASN A 135 2.91 14.53 -1.76
C ASN A 135 2.35 13.11 -1.65
N MET A 136 1.99 12.48 -2.78
CA MET A 136 1.58 11.07 -2.84
C MET A 136 2.72 10.13 -2.39
N PHE A 137 3.96 10.36 -2.85
CA PHE A 137 5.12 9.58 -2.41
C PHE A 137 5.29 9.67 -0.90
N ARG A 138 5.22 10.87 -0.33
CA ARG A 138 5.35 11.09 1.10
C ARG A 138 4.20 10.46 1.90
N ALA A 139 2.97 10.57 1.41
CA ALA A 139 1.79 9.98 2.04
C ALA A 139 1.87 8.45 2.20
N TRP A 140 2.61 7.77 1.30
CA TRP A 140 2.77 6.32 1.31
C TRP A 140 4.04 5.87 2.02
N TYR A 141 5.16 6.50 1.71
CA TYR A 141 6.47 6.01 2.14
C TYR A 141 6.93 6.54 3.50
N ILE A 142 6.40 7.68 3.98
CA ILE A 142 6.63 8.11 5.36
C ILE A 142 6.05 7.10 6.36
N PRO A 143 4.77 6.67 6.27
CA PRO A 143 4.25 5.60 7.11
C PRO A 143 5.07 4.31 7.02
N PHE A 144 5.54 3.94 5.84
CA PHE A 144 6.31 2.72 5.65
C PHE A 144 7.72 2.80 6.27
N TYR A 145 8.52 3.79 5.89
CA TYR A 145 9.92 3.87 6.34
C TYR A 145 10.10 4.37 7.77
N LEU A 146 9.13 5.11 8.32
CA LEU A 146 9.22 5.60 9.70
C LEU A 146 8.47 4.73 10.71
N TYR A 147 7.45 3.98 10.28
CA TYR A 147 6.57 3.23 11.17
C TYR A 147 6.35 1.77 10.74
N GLY A 148 6.83 1.34 9.58
CA GLY A 148 6.59 0.01 9.05
C GLY A 148 5.13 -0.25 8.68
N ILE A 149 4.38 0.79 8.32
CA ILE A 149 2.95 0.73 8.03
C ILE A 149 2.69 1.24 6.62
N ILE A 150 1.92 0.49 5.83
CA ILE A 150 1.59 0.91 4.46
C ILE A 150 0.09 0.81 4.19
N HIS A 151 -0.40 1.69 3.33
CA HIS A 151 -1.72 1.58 2.73
C HIS A 151 -1.68 0.49 1.65
N GLY A 152 -2.48 -0.56 1.78
CA GLY A 152 -2.43 -1.73 0.90
C GLY A 152 -3.25 -1.60 -0.39
N ASP A 153 -4.02 -0.51 -0.56
CA ASP A 153 -4.88 -0.30 -1.73
C ASP A 153 -4.57 1.02 -2.47
N PRO A 154 -3.66 0.99 -3.47
CA PRO A 154 -3.27 2.17 -4.25
C PRO A 154 -4.27 2.54 -5.36
N HIS A 155 -5.56 2.30 -5.15
CA HIS A 155 -6.57 2.60 -6.15
C HIS A 155 -6.76 4.11 -6.33
N LEU A 156 -6.81 4.59 -7.59
CA LEU A 156 -6.94 6.02 -7.92
C LEU A 156 -8.19 6.70 -7.32
N GLY A 157 -9.23 5.93 -7.05
CA GLY A 157 -10.46 6.42 -6.42
C GLY A 157 -10.36 6.75 -4.93
N ASN A 158 -9.25 6.33 -4.27
CA ASN A 158 -9.02 6.57 -2.85
C ASN A 158 -8.37 7.94 -2.57
N TYR A 159 -8.20 8.77 -3.61
CA TYR A 159 -7.54 10.07 -3.51
C TYR A 159 -8.39 11.18 -4.13
N SER A 160 -8.38 12.34 -3.47
CA SER A 160 -8.79 13.59 -4.11
C SER A 160 -7.72 14.66 -3.91
N ILE A 161 -7.69 15.64 -4.81
CA ILE A 161 -6.68 16.69 -4.82
C ILE A 161 -7.37 18.04 -4.61
N THR A 162 -6.86 18.82 -3.67
CA THR A 162 -7.35 20.18 -3.43
C THR A 162 -6.90 21.12 -4.55
N GLU A 163 -7.47 22.33 -4.62
CA GLU A 163 -7.05 23.37 -5.56
C GLU A 163 -5.57 23.76 -5.39
N GLN A 164 -5.02 23.62 -4.17
CA GLN A 164 -3.62 23.90 -3.85
C GLN A 164 -2.67 22.72 -4.17
N GLY A 165 -3.20 21.59 -4.68
CA GLY A 165 -2.41 20.39 -4.96
C GLY A 165 -2.12 19.51 -3.75
N ASN A 166 -2.83 19.71 -2.61
CA ASN A 166 -2.71 18.83 -1.46
C ASN A 166 -3.47 17.53 -1.72
N VAL A 167 -2.94 16.42 -1.20
CA VAL A 167 -3.52 15.09 -1.35
C VAL A 167 -4.45 14.78 -0.19
N ASN A 168 -5.68 14.42 -0.49
CA ASN A 168 -6.63 13.88 0.47
C ASN A 168 -6.62 12.35 0.38
N LEU A 169 -6.39 11.66 1.48
CA LEU A 169 -6.55 10.21 1.61
C LEU A 169 -7.95 9.93 2.15
N MET A 170 -8.72 9.01 1.53
CA MET A 170 -10.15 8.85 1.83
C MET A 170 -10.57 7.45 2.27
N ASP A 171 -9.75 6.42 2.09
CA ASP A 171 -10.04 5.03 2.49
C ASP A 171 -8.92 4.47 3.36
N PHE A 172 -9.24 3.79 4.47
CA PHE A 172 -8.27 3.23 5.40
C PHE A 172 -8.59 1.77 5.79
N GLY A 173 -9.44 1.11 5.00
CA GLY A 173 -9.81 -0.29 5.21
C GLY A 173 -8.65 -1.27 5.01
N CYS A 174 -7.69 -0.92 4.15
CA CYS A 174 -6.58 -1.80 3.78
C CYS A 174 -5.22 -1.29 4.29
N ILE A 175 -5.01 -1.32 5.60
CA ILE A 175 -3.72 -0.96 6.21
C ILE A 175 -2.95 -2.23 6.58
N ARG A 176 -1.62 -2.22 6.37
CA ARG A 176 -0.72 -3.33 6.68
C ARG A 176 0.43 -2.86 7.53
N VAL A 177 0.70 -3.63 8.57
CA VAL A 177 1.82 -3.41 9.50
C VAL A 177 2.88 -4.46 9.22
N PHE A 178 4.11 -4.04 8.98
CA PHE A 178 5.26 -4.90 8.72
C PHE A 178 6.22 -4.88 9.91
N PRO A 179 6.89 -5.98 10.21
CA PRO A 179 7.99 -5.98 11.17
C PRO A 179 9.07 -4.98 10.77
N SER A 180 9.75 -4.37 11.73
CA SER A 180 10.85 -3.43 11.45
C SER A 180 12.01 -4.10 10.69
N SER A 181 12.22 -5.40 10.90
CA SER A 181 13.16 -6.22 10.13
C SER A 181 12.81 -6.31 8.65
N PHE A 182 11.52 -6.38 8.32
CA PHE A 182 11.09 -6.37 6.92
C PHE A 182 11.47 -5.05 6.23
N VAL A 183 11.19 -3.92 6.87
CA VAL A 183 11.56 -2.58 6.34
C VAL A 183 13.07 -2.44 6.20
N LYS A 184 13.83 -2.96 7.18
CA LYS A 184 15.29 -3.04 7.08
C LYS A 184 15.73 -3.83 5.85
N GLY A 185 15.13 -4.99 5.61
CA GLY A 185 15.41 -5.80 4.42
C GLY A 185 15.15 -5.05 3.10
N VAL A 186 14.10 -4.19 3.04
CA VAL A 186 13.83 -3.35 1.85
C VAL A 186 14.97 -2.37 1.59
N ILE A 187 15.50 -1.74 2.64
CA ILE A 187 16.60 -0.79 2.53
C ILE A 187 17.93 -1.50 2.27
N ASP A 188 18.17 -2.63 2.94
CA ASP A 188 19.38 -3.42 2.73
C ASP A 188 19.47 -3.97 1.30
N LEU A 189 18.35 -4.45 0.74
CA LEU A 189 18.30 -4.89 -0.65
C LEU A 189 18.59 -3.74 -1.62
N TYR A 190 18.01 -2.55 -1.35
CA TYR A 190 18.32 -1.35 -2.15
C TYR A 190 19.83 -1.05 -2.15
N HIS A 191 20.45 -1.01 -0.97
CA HIS A 191 21.90 -0.76 -0.85
C HIS A 191 22.72 -1.88 -1.48
N GLY A 192 22.35 -3.14 -1.26
CA GLY A 192 23.00 -4.30 -1.85
C GLY A 192 23.03 -4.23 -3.38
N LEU A 193 21.90 -3.86 -3.98
CA LEU A 193 21.79 -3.74 -5.45
C LEU A 193 22.47 -2.49 -6.02
N ARG A 194 22.45 -1.36 -5.28
CA ARG A 194 23.11 -0.13 -5.69
C ARG A 194 24.63 -0.25 -5.66
N ASP A 195 25.15 -0.86 -4.64
CA ASP A 195 26.59 -0.94 -4.35
C ASP A 195 27.22 -2.26 -4.82
N ASP A 196 26.45 -3.07 -5.60
CA ASP A 196 26.81 -4.41 -6.08
C ASP A 196 27.32 -5.35 -4.95
N ASN A 197 26.73 -5.21 -3.74
CA ASN A 197 26.99 -6.06 -2.60
C ASN A 197 25.98 -7.23 -2.56
N GLU A 198 26.38 -8.35 -3.16
CA GLU A 198 25.55 -9.55 -3.30
C GLU A 198 25.21 -10.18 -1.94
N GLU A 199 26.15 -10.18 -0.98
CA GLU A 199 25.92 -10.74 0.35
C GLU A 199 24.80 -10.01 1.08
N LEU A 200 24.79 -8.68 1.00
CA LEU A 200 23.74 -7.85 1.61
C LEU A 200 22.38 -8.09 0.95
N ALA A 201 22.34 -8.26 -0.37
CA ALA A 201 21.10 -8.57 -1.09
C ALA A 201 20.54 -9.95 -0.70
N ILE A 202 21.41 -10.97 -0.58
CA ILE A 202 21.01 -12.30 -0.13
C ILE A 202 20.46 -12.27 1.30
N GLU A 203 21.12 -11.56 2.20
CA GLU A 203 20.68 -11.43 3.59
C GLU A 203 19.33 -10.74 3.70
N ALA A 204 19.07 -9.74 2.86
CA ALA A 204 17.75 -9.09 2.78
C ALA A 204 16.64 -10.07 2.38
N TYR A 205 16.86 -10.93 1.38
CA TYR A 205 15.90 -11.96 1.00
C TYR A 205 15.65 -12.98 2.12
N LYS A 206 16.71 -13.40 2.84
CA LYS A 206 16.56 -14.29 4.00
C LYS A 206 15.76 -13.64 5.12
N THR A 207 16.01 -12.35 5.39
CA THR A 207 15.28 -11.58 6.40
C THR A 207 13.78 -11.53 6.08
N TRP A 208 13.40 -11.57 4.81
CA TRP A 208 12.00 -11.66 4.38
C TRP A 208 11.40 -13.07 4.48
N GLY A 209 12.22 -14.09 4.76
CA GLY A 209 11.78 -15.48 4.88
C GLY A 209 11.83 -16.28 3.57
N PHE A 210 12.59 -15.81 2.58
CA PHE A 210 12.89 -16.65 1.44
C PHE A 210 13.84 -17.79 1.86
N GLU A 211 13.44 -19.01 1.55
CA GLU A 211 14.22 -20.23 1.85
C GLU A 211 14.81 -20.84 0.57
N ASN A 212 15.91 -21.58 0.72
CA ASN A 212 16.54 -22.36 -0.35
C ASN A 212 16.87 -21.53 -1.61
N LEU A 213 17.39 -20.32 -1.43
CA LEU A 213 17.80 -19.43 -2.51
C LEU A 213 19.11 -19.95 -3.14
N ASP A 214 19.02 -20.50 -4.34
CA ASP A 214 20.18 -20.70 -5.19
C ASP A 214 20.53 -19.41 -5.97
N MET A 215 21.73 -19.41 -6.58
CA MET A 215 22.21 -18.23 -7.31
C MET A 215 21.34 -17.88 -8.53
N GLU A 216 20.69 -18.88 -9.16
CA GLU A 216 19.81 -18.64 -10.29
C GLU A 216 18.54 -17.91 -9.85
N THR A 217 17.94 -18.33 -8.74
CA THR A 217 16.78 -17.69 -8.12
C THR A 217 17.11 -16.26 -7.65
N ILE A 218 18.26 -16.06 -6.97
CA ILE A 218 18.73 -14.75 -6.53
C ILE A 218 18.86 -13.78 -7.73
N ASN A 219 19.45 -14.25 -8.82
CA ASN A 219 19.60 -13.44 -10.04
C ASN A 219 18.24 -13.02 -10.62
N VAL A 220 17.25 -13.89 -10.61
CA VAL A 220 15.89 -13.56 -11.08
C VAL A 220 15.23 -12.54 -10.15
N LEU A 221 15.34 -12.72 -8.83
CA LEU A 221 14.82 -11.76 -7.85
C LEU A 221 15.51 -10.40 -7.97
N ASN A 222 16.84 -10.39 -8.15
CA ASN A 222 17.60 -9.16 -8.35
C ASN A 222 17.19 -8.41 -9.63
N GLN A 223 16.87 -9.10 -10.73
CA GLN A 223 16.35 -8.45 -11.93
C GLN A 223 15.03 -7.73 -11.65
N TRP A 224 14.13 -8.35 -10.90
CA TRP A 224 12.87 -7.73 -10.46
C TRP A 224 13.11 -6.54 -9.54
N ALA A 225 13.93 -6.71 -8.51
CA ALA A 225 14.23 -5.65 -7.56
C ALA A 225 14.93 -4.46 -8.21
N ARG A 226 15.90 -4.68 -9.13
CA ARG A 226 16.53 -3.60 -9.93
C ARG A 226 15.51 -2.85 -10.78
N PHE A 227 14.51 -3.54 -11.33
CA PHE A 227 13.43 -2.88 -12.07
C PHE A 227 12.59 -1.98 -11.17
N VAL A 228 12.21 -2.45 -9.97
CA VAL A 228 11.41 -1.67 -9.01
C VAL A 228 12.20 -0.46 -8.46
N TYR A 229 13.48 -0.65 -8.14
CA TYR A 229 14.34 0.40 -7.59
C TYR A 229 14.97 1.33 -8.64
N ALA A 230 14.89 1.02 -9.94
CA ALA A 230 15.55 1.80 -10.99
C ALA A 230 15.36 3.33 -10.88
N PRO A 231 14.16 3.86 -10.57
CA PRO A 231 13.97 5.30 -10.43
C PRO A 231 14.71 5.92 -9.23
N LEU A 232 15.03 5.08 -8.22
CA LEU A 232 15.65 5.49 -6.96
C LEU A 232 17.17 5.40 -7.00
N MET A 233 17.77 4.80 -8.05
CA MET A 233 19.21 4.54 -8.14
C MET A 233 20.01 5.66 -8.77
N GLU A 234 19.37 6.58 -9.49
CA GLU A 234 20.06 7.64 -10.23
C GLU A 234 19.60 9.03 -9.78
N ASP A 235 20.55 9.90 -9.41
CA ASP A 235 20.30 11.30 -9.02
C ASP A 235 19.97 12.14 -10.26
N LYS A 236 18.76 11.95 -10.81
CA LYS A 236 18.25 12.73 -11.93
C LYS A 236 16.73 12.92 -11.86
N ILE A 237 16.24 13.99 -12.50
CA ILE A 237 14.81 14.18 -12.73
C ILE A 237 14.39 13.23 -13.85
N ARG A 238 13.35 12.43 -13.58
CA ARG A 238 12.80 11.46 -14.54
C ARG A 238 11.37 11.05 -14.17
N SER A 239 10.65 10.48 -15.12
CA SER A 239 9.42 9.76 -14.80
C SER A 239 9.73 8.48 -13.99
N ILE A 240 8.74 7.98 -13.27
CA ILE A 240 8.91 6.76 -12.45
C ILE A 240 9.26 5.52 -13.29
N GLN A 241 8.83 5.49 -14.54
CA GLN A 241 9.24 4.52 -15.55
C GLN A 241 9.48 5.26 -16.86
N ASP A 242 10.46 4.83 -17.65
CA ASP A 242 10.67 5.36 -18.98
C ASP A 242 9.45 5.02 -19.85
N THR A 243 8.76 6.05 -20.35
CA THR A 243 7.46 5.97 -21.02
C THR A 243 7.44 5.11 -22.30
N ASN A 244 8.61 4.83 -22.88
CA ASN A 244 8.76 3.85 -23.97
C ASN A 244 8.60 2.39 -23.49
N SER A 245 8.36 2.13 -22.22
CA SER A 245 8.51 0.83 -21.57
C SER A 245 7.26 0.28 -20.88
N GLY A 246 6.06 0.79 -21.14
CA GLY A 246 4.84 0.10 -20.70
C GLY A 246 4.77 -1.34 -21.23
N ALA A 247 5.39 -1.61 -22.39
CA ALA A 247 5.67 -2.94 -22.89
C ALA A 247 6.83 -3.59 -22.11
N TYR A 248 7.94 -2.88 -21.88
CA TYR A 248 9.12 -3.39 -21.17
C TYR A 248 8.82 -3.80 -19.73
N GLY A 249 8.05 -2.99 -18.98
CA GLY A 249 7.62 -3.36 -17.64
C GLY A 249 6.83 -4.67 -17.62
N ARG A 250 5.88 -4.84 -18.53
CA ARG A 250 5.12 -6.10 -18.67
C ARG A 250 6.01 -7.27 -19.08
N GLU A 251 6.97 -7.05 -19.96
CA GLU A 251 7.93 -8.07 -20.39
C GLU A 251 8.84 -8.51 -19.23
N VAL A 252 9.34 -7.58 -18.42
CA VAL A 252 10.16 -7.89 -17.23
C VAL A 252 9.34 -8.71 -16.23
N VAL A 253 8.11 -8.27 -15.90
CA VAL A 253 7.19 -9.01 -15.02
C VAL A 253 6.94 -10.41 -15.55
N GLN A 254 6.58 -10.54 -16.82
CA GLN A 254 6.29 -11.84 -17.44
C GLN A 254 7.52 -12.75 -17.49
N LYS A 255 8.70 -12.18 -17.77
CA LYS A 255 9.97 -12.92 -17.77
C LYS A 255 10.28 -13.44 -16.37
N VAL A 256 10.26 -12.57 -15.36
CA VAL A 256 10.52 -12.94 -13.96
C VAL A 256 9.54 -14.01 -13.48
N HIS A 257 8.24 -13.84 -13.71
CA HIS A 257 7.24 -14.85 -13.35
C HIS A 257 7.45 -16.19 -14.06
N ARG A 258 7.85 -16.18 -15.32
CA ARG A 258 8.16 -17.40 -16.07
C ARG A 258 9.37 -18.13 -15.49
N GLU A 259 10.44 -17.39 -15.20
CA GLU A 259 11.66 -17.95 -14.63
C GLU A 259 11.42 -18.48 -13.21
N LEU A 260 10.72 -17.74 -12.36
CA LEU A 260 10.36 -18.23 -11.02
C LEU A 260 9.51 -19.51 -11.06
N ARG A 261 8.59 -19.62 -12.03
CA ARG A 261 7.84 -20.90 -12.24
C ARG A 261 8.74 -22.03 -12.71
N ARG A 262 9.70 -21.77 -13.60
CA ARG A 262 10.67 -22.74 -14.09
C ARG A 262 11.55 -23.30 -12.97
N LEU A 263 11.91 -22.46 -12.00
CA LEU A 263 12.74 -22.79 -10.83
C LEU A 263 11.94 -23.47 -9.70
N ASN A 264 10.84 -24.19 -10.01
CA ASN A 264 9.94 -24.86 -9.06
C ASN A 264 9.27 -23.91 -8.03
N GLY A 265 9.09 -22.64 -8.42
CA GLY A 265 8.31 -21.68 -7.70
C GLY A 265 8.86 -21.35 -6.31
N VAL A 266 9.78 -20.39 -6.23
CA VAL A 266 10.04 -19.72 -4.97
C VAL A 266 8.70 -19.19 -4.46
N LYS A 267 8.27 -19.62 -3.28
CA LYS A 267 7.08 -19.08 -2.64
C LYS A 267 7.46 -17.75 -2.00
N PRO A 268 7.08 -16.60 -2.62
CA PRO A 268 7.39 -15.33 -2.00
C PRO A 268 6.64 -15.23 -0.67
N PRO A 269 7.28 -14.73 0.38
CA PRO A 269 6.63 -14.45 1.64
C PRO A 269 5.43 -13.51 1.44
N ARG A 270 4.41 -13.67 2.28
CA ARG A 270 3.17 -12.90 2.19
C ARG A 270 3.41 -11.38 2.20
N GLU A 271 4.28 -10.94 3.09
CA GLU A 271 4.64 -9.53 3.25
C GLU A 271 5.27 -8.96 1.97
N PHE A 272 6.12 -9.75 1.31
CA PHE A 272 6.71 -9.37 0.03
C PHE A 272 5.65 -9.13 -1.05
N VAL A 273 4.68 -10.05 -1.18
CA VAL A 273 3.59 -9.92 -2.18
C VAL A 273 2.74 -8.68 -1.93
N LEU A 274 2.46 -8.38 -0.66
CA LEU A 274 1.68 -7.18 -0.27
C LEU A 274 2.44 -5.89 -0.58
N MET A 275 3.75 -5.86 -0.28
CA MET A 275 4.60 -4.69 -0.58
C MET A 275 4.76 -4.48 -2.08
N ASP A 276 5.01 -5.55 -2.83
CA ASP A 276 5.17 -5.50 -4.29
C ASP A 276 3.90 -4.96 -4.97
N ARG A 277 2.72 -5.45 -4.57
CA ARG A 277 1.43 -4.94 -5.06
C ARG A 277 1.25 -3.45 -4.77
N ALA A 278 1.60 -2.99 -3.56
CA ALA A 278 1.50 -1.59 -3.18
C ALA A 278 2.46 -0.72 -4.00
N ALA A 279 3.71 -1.15 -4.19
CA ALA A 279 4.73 -0.43 -4.96
C ALA A 279 4.35 -0.30 -6.44
N ILE A 280 3.90 -1.39 -7.07
CA ILE A 280 3.45 -1.38 -8.48
C ILE A 280 2.22 -0.50 -8.66
N GLY A 281 1.23 -0.61 -7.77
CA GLY A 281 0.02 0.19 -7.84
C GLY A 281 0.30 1.68 -7.70
N LEU A 282 1.17 2.07 -6.77
CA LEU A 282 1.59 3.46 -6.60
C LEU A 282 2.42 3.95 -7.80
N GLY A 283 3.29 3.11 -8.36
CA GLY A 283 4.00 3.40 -9.61
C GLY A 283 3.03 3.73 -10.75
N SER A 284 1.92 3.00 -10.86
CA SER A 284 0.85 3.30 -11.82
C SER A 284 0.22 4.68 -11.60
N VAL A 285 0.03 5.11 -10.34
CA VAL A 285 -0.48 6.47 -10.01
C VAL A 285 0.48 7.54 -10.53
N PHE A 286 1.79 7.38 -10.31
CA PHE A 286 2.80 8.32 -10.79
C PHE A 286 2.87 8.39 -12.31
N LEU A 287 2.66 7.26 -13.01
CA LEU A 287 2.56 7.23 -14.47
C LEU A 287 1.35 8.01 -14.98
N HIS A 288 0.19 7.86 -14.35
CA HIS A 288 -1.01 8.62 -14.70
C HIS A 288 -0.81 10.12 -14.48
N LEU A 289 -0.12 10.52 -13.41
CA LEU A 289 0.28 11.90 -13.15
C LEU A 289 1.29 12.43 -14.18
N LYS A 290 1.98 11.56 -14.94
CA LYS A 290 3.09 11.91 -15.81
C LYS A 290 4.14 12.75 -15.06
N ALA A 291 4.39 12.41 -13.79
CA ALA A 291 5.28 13.17 -12.95
C ALA A 291 6.75 12.95 -13.33
N GLU A 292 7.51 14.03 -13.35
CA GLU A 292 8.96 14.04 -13.59
C GLU A 292 9.64 14.71 -12.40
N VAL A 293 10.14 13.88 -11.48
CA VAL A 293 10.79 14.34 -10.25
C VAL A 293 12.10 13.59 -10.01
N ASN A 294 12.90 14.11 -9.10
CA ASN A 294 14.09 13.42 -8.65
C ASN A 294 13.73 12.43 -7.53
N TRP A 295 13.30 11.22 -7.93
CA TRP A 295 12.90 10.15 -7.01
C TRP A 295 14.05 9.71 -6.08
N TYR A 296 15.28 9.74 -6.58
CA TYR A 296 16.49 9.45 -5.79
C TYR A 296 16.58 10.36 -4.57
N LYS A 297 16.53 11.69 -4.76
CA LYS A 297 16.64 12.64 -3.65
C LYS A 297 15.51 12.51 -2.63
N ILE A 298 14.27 12.33 -3.10
CA ILE A 298 13.12 12.18 -2.21
C ILE A 298 13.28 10.94 -1.35
N PHE A 299 13.65 9.81 -1.95
CA PHE A 299 13.86 8.55 -1.28
C PHE A 299 15.04 8.61 -0.29
N HIS A 300 16.21 9.08 -0.74
CA HIS A 300 17.39 9.17 0.11
C HIS A 300 17.20 10.09 1.31
N ASN A 301 16.51 11.22 1.14
CA ASN A 301 16.17 12.08 2.27
C ASN A 301 15.26 11.39 3.29
N LEU A 302 14.40 10.47 2.83
CA LEU A 302 13.49 9.74 3.71
C LEU A 302 14.18 8.64 4.51
N ILE A 303 15.20 7.98 3.94
CA ILE A 303 15.89 6.85 4.57
C ILE A 303 17.23 7.21 5.21
N SER A 304 17.71 8.47 5.10
CA SER A 304 19.04 8.91 5.57
C SER A 304 19.32 8.56 7.03
N ASP A 305 18.34 8.69 7.90
CA ASP A 305 18.44 8.43 9.35
C ASP A 305 17.72 7.13 9.77
N PHE A 306 17.57 6.19 8.83
CA PHE A 306 16.88 4.95 9.11
C PHE A 306 17.58 4.11 10.18
N ASP A 307 16.80 3.72 11.17
CA ASP A 307 17.21 2.82 12.26
C ASP A 307 16.01 1.92 12.59
N HIS A 308 16.16 0.62 12.37
CA HIS A 308 15.08 -0.34 12.52
C HIS A 308 14.61 -0.51 13.97
N LEU A 309 15.48 -0.27 14.97
CA LEU A 309 15.10 -0.32 16.39
C LEU A 309 14.25 0.92 16.77
N LYS A 310 14.65 2.09 16.27
CA LYS A 310 13.86 3.31 16.44
C LYS A 310 12.52 3.20 15.71
N LEU A 311 12.48 2.54 14.54
CA LEU A 311 11.23 2.26 13.83
C LEU A 311 10.34 1.37 14.68
N ALA A 312 10.85 0.24 15.20
CA ALA A 312 10.10 -0.68 16.02
C ALA A 312 9.44 0.02 17.23
N LYS A 313 10.19 0.88 17.90
CA LYS A 313 9.69 1.67 19.03
C LYS A 313 8.59 2.65 18.60
N ARG A 314 8.82 3.43 17.53
CA ARG A 314 7.80 4.36 17.01
C ARG A 314 6.53 3.64 16.56
N GLN A 315 6.68 2.47 15.94
CA GLN A 315 5.55 1.63 15.52
C GLN A 315 4.71 1.21 16.72
N GLU A 316 5.35 0.69 17.77
CA GLU A 316 4.65 0.26 18.99
C GLU A 316 3.89 1.41 19.65
N GLU A 317 4.56 2.54 19.84
CA GLU A 317 3.98 3.74 20.45
C GLU A 317 2.75 4.24 19.67
N ILE A 318 2.84 4.30 18.35
CA ILE A 318 1.76 4.86 17.53
C ILE A 318 0.57 3.89 17.38
N LEU A 319 0.81 2.58 17.33
CA LEU A 319 -0.25 1.57 17.31
C LEU A 319 -1.06 1.59 18.61
N ILE A 320 -0.38 1.70 19.75
CA ILE A 320 -1.04 1.84 21.07
C ILE A 320 -1.86 3.13 21.11
N ALA A 321 -1.27 4.27 20.70
CA ALA A 321 -1.94 5.56 20.73
C ALA A 321 -3.18 5.63 19.82
N ALA A 322 -3.19 4.90 18.71
CA ALA A 322 -4.32 4.82 17.79
C ALA A 322 -5.28 3.66 18.08
N SER A 323 -5.05 2.89 19.14
CA SER A 323 -5.84 1.68 19.50
C SER A 323 -5.91 0.66 18.36
N VAL A 324 -4.84 0.52 17.59
CA VAL A 324 -4.71 -0.48 16.52
C VAL A 324 -3.93 -1.67 17.04
N PRO A 325 -4.48 -2.91 16.96
CA PRO A 325 -3.77 -4.08 17.45
C PRO A 325 -2.51 -4.36 16.62
N LYS A 326 -1.46 -4.87 17.28
CA LYS A 326 -0.30 -5.43 16.56
C LYS A 326 -0.78 -6.65 15.75
N PRO A 327 -0.29 -6.84 14.53
CA PRO A 327 -0.50 -8.09 13.80
C PRO A 327 0.17 -9.25 14.56
N GLU A 328 -0.52 -10.41 14.56
CA GLU A 328 0.01 -11.66 15.10
C GLU A 328 1.15 -12.22 14.26
#